data_9df9078b2fd3c20db5ba4159c83d744a
#
_entry.id   9df9078b2fd3c20db5ba4159c83d744a
#
_cell.length_a   1.000
_cell.length_b   1.000
_cell.length_c   1.000
_cell.angle_alpha   90.00
_cell.angle_beta   90.00
_cell.angle_gamma   90.00
#
_symmetry.space_group_name_H-M   'P 1'
#
loop_
_entity.id
_entity.type
_entity.pdbx_description
1 polymer ?
#
loop_
_entity_poly.entity_id
_entity_poly.type
_entity_poly.pdbx_seq_one_letter_code
_entity_poly.pdbx_strand_id
1 'polypeptide(L)'
;ILPTILKHRKFSECTENNERSTAHMMVFFGFIGLFIVTNIFFVVLYGFGIHGPYQQINPVKWLANVSGIALIIGSLLMIKSRLDKKDQKSYYKDWFLLGLALGLGLTGMLTQMTRLAGFAGVSYTLYFIHLIFIWGLFAYTPFTKLAHLVYRTVAMTYAEYANRK
;
A
#
# COMPACT_ATOMS: atom_id res chain seq x y z
N ILE A 1 10.82 8.52 -17.98
CA ILE A 1 10.90 8.45 -16.50
C ILE A 1 9.83 7.53 -15.94
N LEU A 2 8.54 7.75 -16.25
CA LEU A 2 7.45 6.91 -15.73
C LEU A 2 7.67 5.39 -15.93
N PRO A 3 8.03 4.88 -17.13
CA PRO A 3 8.27 3.45 -17.31
C PRO A 3 9.52 2.95 -16.56
N THR A 4 10.50 3.80 -16.32
CA THR A 4 11.71 3.44 -15.56
C THR A 4 11.41 3.36 -14.07
N ILE A 5 10.57 4.24 -13.56
CA ILE A 5 10.11 4.25 -12.16
C ILE A 5 9.19 3.06 -11.90
N LEU A 6 8.20 2.81 -12.79
CA LEU A 6 7.23 1.72 -12.65
C LEU A 6 7.86 0.33 -12.83
N LYS A 7 8.80 0.17 -13.77
CA LYS A 7 9.45 -1.12 -14.04
C LYS A 7 10.61 -1.45 -13.10
N HIS A 8 11.04 -0.52 -12.25
CA HIS A 8 12.16 -0.72 -11.31
C HIS A 8 13.37 -1.43 -11.95
N ARG A 9 13.66 -1.11 -13.20
CA ARG A 9 14.61 -1.86 -14.08
C ARG A 9 16.01 -2.05 -13.48
N LYS A 10 16.47 -1.10 -12.66
CA LYS A 10 17.75 -1.23 -11.95
C LYS A 10 17.73 -2.16 -10.74
N PHE A 11 16.53 -2.58 -10.26
CA PHE A 11 16.42 -3.53 -9.14
C PHE A 11 16.49 -4.99 -9.58
N SER A 12 16.19 -5.30 -10.85
CA SER A 12 16.20 -6.66 -11.38
C SER A 12 17.59 -7.14 -11.83
N GLU A 13 18.58 -6.26 -11.86
CA GLU A 13 19.95 -6.61 -12.28
C GLU A 13 20.77 -7.32 -11.20
N CYS A 14 20.29 -7.33 -9.94
CA CYS A 14 20.94 -8.07 -8.84
C CYS A 14 20.16 -9.36 -8.55
N THR A 15 20.65 -10.48 -9.04
CA THR A 15 20.06 -11.82 -8.89
C THR A 15 19.87 -12.28 -7.43
N GLU A 16 20.63 -11.78 -6.48
CA GLU A 16 20.50 -12.12 -5.05
C GLU A 16 19.29 -11.50 -4.33
N ASN A 17 18.56 -10.55 -4.95
CA ASN A 17 17.47 -9.79 -4.31
C ASN A 17 16.09 -9.95 -4.99
N ASN A 18 15.91 -10.98 -5.82
CA ASN A 18 14.68 -11.13 -6.61
C ASN A 18 13.40 -11.27 -5.74
N GLU A 19 13.46 -12.08 -4.68
CA GLU A 19 12.33 -12.25 -3.75
C GLU A 19 11.96 -10.95 -3.03
N ARG A 20 12.95 -10.15 -2.63
CA ARG A 20 12.73 -8.87 -1.96
C ARG A 20 12.17 -7.82 -2.92
N SER A 21 12.60 -7.85 -4.18
CA SER A 21 12.06 -7.00 -5.24
C SER A 21 10.58 -7.30 -5.48
N THR A 22 10.22 -8.58 -5.60
CA THR A 22 8.84 -9.03 -5.81
C THR A 22 7.93 -8.63 -4.65
N ALA A 23 8.35 -8.88 -3.40
CA ALA A 23 7.60 -8.48 -2.21
C ALA A 23 7.36 -6.96 -2.16
N HIS A 24 8.40 -6.17 -2.49
CA HIS A 24 8.28 -4.71 -2.56
C HIS A 24 7.31 -4.25 -3.64
N MET A 25 7.35 -4.87 -4.83
CA MET A 25 6.43 -4.57 -5.92
C MET A 25 4.98 -4.91 -5.57
N MET A 26 4.74 -6.02 -4.86
CA MET A 26 3.40 -6.38 -4.38
C MET A 26 2.85 -5.33 -3.41
N VAL A 27 3.65 -4.86 -2.45
CA VAL A 27 3.27 -3.77 -1.53
C VAL A 27 3.01 -2.48 -2.30
N PHE A 28 3.89 -2.11 -3.22
CA PHE A 28 3.78 -0.88 -4.00
C PHE A 28 2.52 -0.85 -4.87
N PHE A 29 2.26 -1.90 -5.65
CA PHE A 29 1.05 -1.97 -6.48
C PHE A 29 -0.22 -2.16 -5.64
N GLY A 30 -0.13 -2.85 -4.51
CA GLY A 30 -1.20 -2.94 -3.54
C GLY A 30 -1.62 -1.55 -3.03
N PHE A 31 -0.67 -0.71 -2.64
CA PHE A 31 -0.96 0.67 -2.24
C PHE A 31 -1.53 1.52 -3.37
N ILE A 32 -0.97 1.45 -4.58
CA ILE A 32 -1.50 2.20 -5.73
C ILE A 32 -2.94 1.78 -6.03
N GLY A 33 -3.21 0.48 -6.06
CA GLY A 33 -4.56 -0.03 -6.32
C GLY A 33 -5.56 0.43 -5.26
N LEU A 34 -5.21 0.34 -3.97
CA LEU A 34 -6.06 0.83 -2.87
C LEU A 34 -6.25 2.35 -2.93
N PHE A 35 -5.23 3.10 -3.29
CA PHE A 35 -5.33 4.55 -3.47
C PHE A 35 -6.31 4.92 -4.59
N ILE A 36 -6.24 4.23 -5.73
CA ILE A 36 -7.18 4.42 -6.84
C ILE A 36 -8.61 4.10 -6.39
N VAL A 37 -8.82 2.96 -5.72
CA VAL A 37 -10.13 2.55 -5.19
C VAL A 37 -10.68 3.60 -4.23
N THR A 38 -9.88 4.10 -3.31
CA THR A 38 -10.28 5.13 -2.35
C THR A 38 -10.73 6.41 -3.04
N ASN A 39 -9.97 6.86 -4.05
CA ASN A 39 -10.34 8.05 -4.83
C ASN A 39 -11.63 7.85 -5.62
N ILE A 40 -11.82 6.68 -6.25
CA ILE A 40 -13.07 6.37 -6.96
C ILE A 40 -14.26 6.41 -6.00
N PHE A 41 -14.18 5.73 -4.84
CA PHE A 41 -15.26 5.75 -3.86
C PHE A 41 -15.48 7.13 -3.24
N PHE A 42 -14.43 7.93 -3.07
CA PHE A 42 -14.56 9.32 -2.64
C PHE A 42 -15.40 10.13 -3.64
N VAL A 43 -15.08 10.06 -4.92
CA VAL A 43 -15.85 10.75 -5.97
C VAL A 43 -17.29 10.23 -6.06
N VAL A 44 -17.49 8.90 -5.95
CA VAL A 44 -18.83 8.30 -5.99
C VAL A 44 -19.69 8.76 -4.81
N LEU A 45 -19.10 8.83 -3.62
CA LEU A 45 -19.79 9.23 -2.40
C LEU A 45 -20.11 10.73 -2.37
N TYR A 46 -19.09 11.56 -2.61
CA TYR A 46 -19.23 13.02 -2.45
C TYR A 46 -19.63 13.74 -3.74
N GLY A 47 -19.26 13.20 -4.91
CA GLY A 47 -19.63 13.77 -6.21
C GLY A 47 -21.02 13.36 -6.68
N PHE A 48 -21.34 12.07 -6.55
CA PHE A 48 -22.62 11.53 -7.02
C PHE A 48 -23.63 11.24 -5.90
N GLY A 49 -23.27 11.39 -4.63
CA GLY A 49 -24.13 11.14 -3.49
C GLY A 49 -24.57 9.67 -3.34
N ILE A 50 -23.89 8.73 -3.99
CA ILE A 50 -24.22 7.31 -3.93
C ILE A 50 -23.59 6.70 -2.69
N HIS A 51 -24.45 6.39 -1.70
CA HIS A 51 -24.00 5.82 -0.43
C HIS A 51 -23.93 4.29 -0.50
N GLY A 52 -22.95 3.70 0.23
CA GLY A 52 -22.86 2.24 0.39
C GLY A 52 -24.02 1.64 1.18
N PRO A 53 -24.10 0.33 1.24
CA PRO A 53 -23.05 -0.66 0.90
C PRO A 53 -23.02 -1.03 -0.59
N TYR A 54 -21.83 -0.98 -1.20
CA TYR A 54 -21.67 -1.39 -2.60
C TYR A 54 -21.66 -2.92 -2.73
N GLN A 55 -22.26 -3.42 -3.84
CA GLN A 55 -22.31 -4.86 -4.13
C GLN A 55 -20.91 -5.43 -4.41
N GLN A 56 -20.70 -6.73 -4.10
CA GLN A 56 -19.41 -7.39 -4.30
C GLN A 56 -19.05 -7.60 -5.77
N ILE A 57 -20.04 -7.59 -6.67
CA ILE A 57 -19.86 -7.74 -8.13
C ILE A 57 -19.23 -6.46 -8.74
N ASN A 58 -19.20 -5.35 -8.02
CA ASN A 58 -18.61 -4.11 -8.51
C ASN A 58 -17.10 -4.29 -8.82
N PRO A 59 -16.63 -3.95 -10.04
CA PRO A 59 -15.24 -4.14 -10.44
C PRO A 59 -14.25 -3.37 -9.56
N VAL A 60 -14.66 -2.22 -8.99
CA VAL A 60 -13.85 -1.46 -8.05
C VAL A 60 -13.61 -2.24 -6.76
N LYS A 61 -14.60 -3.04 -6.32
CA LYS A 61 -14.46 -3.95 -5.18
C LYS A 61 -13.48 -5.10 -5.45
N TRP A 62 -13.49 -5.62 -6.66
CA TRP A 62 -12.52 -6.63 -7.08
C TRP A 62 -11.09 -6.08 -7.05
N LEU A 63 -10.90 -4.87 -7.58
CA LEU A 63 -9.62 -4.19 -7.50
C LEU A 63 -9.18 -3.99 -6.04
N ALA A 64 -10.10 -3.59 -5.15
CA ALA A 64 -9.83 -3.43 -3.72
C ALA A 64 -9.36 -4.74 -3.08
N ASN A 65 -10.05 -5.85 -3.38
CA ASN A 65 -9.73 -7.17 -2.83
C ASN A 65 -8.36 -7.67 -3.30
N VAL A 66 -8.09 -7.61 -4.60
CA VAL A 66 -6.80 -8.02 -5.17
C VAL A 66 -5.66 -7.17 -4.61
N SER A 67 -5.85 -5.86 -4.53
CA SER A 67 -4.85 -4.93 -3.98
C SER A 67 -4.62 -5.16 -2.48
N GLY A 68 -5.69 -5.43 -1.71
CA GLY A 68 -5.60 -5.74 -0.29
C GLY A 68 -4.85 -7.05 -0.02
N ILE A 69 -5.13 -8.10 -0.79
CA ILE A 69 -4.42 -9.38 -0.72
C ILE A 69 -2.95 -9.21 -1.09
N ALA A 70 -2.67 -8.48 -2.18
CA ALA A 70 -1.30 -8.20 -2.60
C ALA A 70 -0.52 -7.43 -1.52
N LEU A 71 -1.15 -6.47 -0.85
CA LEU A 71 -0.57 -5.71 0.26
C LEU A 71 -0.24 -6.62 1.46
N ILE A 72 -1.14 -7.52 1.85
CA ILE A 72 -0.93 -8.46 2.96
C ILE A 72 0.22 -9.41 2.63
N ILE A 73 0.16 -10.09 1.49
CA ILE A 73 1.17 -11.07 1.09
C ILE A 73 2.54 -10.38 0.93
N GLY A 74 2.60 -9.24 0.26
CA GLY A 74 3.82 -8.47 0.08
C GLY A 74 4.44 -8.04 1.41
N SER A 75 3.62 -7.57 2.36
CA SER A 75 4.08 -7.18 3.70
C SER A 75 4.62 -8.37 4.49
N LEU A 76 3.95 -9.52 4.45
CA LEU A 76 4.40 -10.75 5.11
C LEU A 76 5.72 -11.26 4.52
N LEU A 77 5.86 -11.24 3.18
CA LEU A 77 7.12 -11.64 2.52
C LEU A 77 8.26 -10.68 2.90
N MET A 78 7.99 -9.37 3.01
CA MET A 78 8.99 -8.41 3.45
C MET A 78 9.40 -8.64 4.90
N ILE A 79 8.45 -8.97 5.80
CA ILE A 79 8.73 -9.33 7.19
C ILE A 79 9.61 -10.58 7.24
N LYS A 80 9.21 -11.65 6.53
CA LYS A 80 9.98 -12.89 6.45
C LYS A 80 11.41 -12.62 5.96
N SER A 81 11.57 -11.94 4.84
CA SER A 81 12.89 -11.62 4.28
C SER A 81 13.79 -10.82 5.24
N ARG A 82 13.20 -10.01 6.14
CA ARG A 82 13.96 -9.27 7.15
C ARG A 82 14.36 -10.14 8.35
N LEU A 83 13.50 -11.08 8.74
CA LEU A 83 13.80 -12.01 9.83
C LEU A 83 14.89 -13.01 9.43
N ASP A 84 14.88 -13.45 8.16
CA ASP A 84 15.87 -14.40 7.64
C ASP A 84 17.27 -13.77 7.50
N LYS A 85 17.35 -12.46 7.20
CA LYS A 85 18.61 -11.72 6.99
C LYS A 85 18.97 -10.90 8.23
N LYS A 86 19.53 -11.54 9.26
CA LYS A 86 19.92 -10.91 10.55
C LYS A 86 21.02 -9.86 10.43
N ASP A 87 21.84 -9.88 9.37
CA ASP A 87 22.98 -8.98 9.19
C ASP A 87 22.61 -7.59 8.63
N GLN A 88 21.38 -7.35 8.27
CA GLN A 88 20.94 -6.03 7.78
C GLN A 88 20.45 -5.16 8.94
N LYS A 89 21.08 -3.98 9.09
CA LYS A 89 20.61 -2.93 10.02
C LYS A 89 19.21 -2.48 9.63
N SER A 90 18.20 -3.00 10.33
CA SER A 90 16.80 -2.59 10.18
C SER A 90 16.51 -1.48 11.19
N TYR A 91 16.11 -0.31 10.69
CA TYR A 91 15.71 0.80 11.55
C TYR A 91 14.26 0.63 12.03
N TYR A 92 13.94 1.12 13.23
CA TYR A 92 12.60 1.13 13.80
C TYR A 92 11.55 1.68 12.83
N LYS A 93 11.88 2.75 12.10
CA LYS A 93 10.99 3.39 11.12
C LYS A 93 10.53 2.44 9.99
N ASP A 94 11.40 1.52 9.58
CA ASP A 94 11.08 0.54 8.53
C ASP A 94 10.13 -0.55 9.03
N TRP A 95 10.30 -0.99 10.28
CA TRP A 95 9.41 -1.93 10.93
C TRP A 95 8.03 -1.34 11.19
N PHE A 96 8.01 -0.08 11.63
CA PHE A 96 6.76 0.64 11.86
C PHE A 96 5.94 0.79 10.59
N LEU A 97 6.57 1.22 9.48
CA LEU A 97 5.90 1.35 8.18
C LEU A 97 5.35 0.00 7.68
N LEU A 98 6.12 -1.06 7.86
CA LEU A 98 5.73 -2.41 7.45
C LEU A 98 4.58 -2.96 8.31
N GLY A 99 4.60 -2.67 9.60
CA GLY A 99 3.51 -2.97 10.52
C GLY A 99 2.23 -2.22 10.18
N LEU A 100 2.33 -0.93 9.83
CA LEU A 100 1.20 -0.14 9.35
C LEU A 100 0.61 -0.71 8.05
N ALA A 101 1.45 -1.09 7.10
CA ALA A 101 1.01 -1.66 5.82
C ALA A 101 0.26 -2.98 6.03
N LEU A 102 0.81 -3.88 6.86
CA LEU A 102 0.16 -5.15 7.21
C LEU A 102 -1.14 -4.92 7.97
N GLY A 103 -1.12 -4.03 8.98
CA GLY A 103 -2.31 -3.67 9.77
C GLY A 103 -3.42 -3.11 8.90
N LEU A 104 -3.09 -2.25 7.93
CA LEU A 104 -4.01 -1.70 6.96
C LEU A 104 -4.68 -2.79 6.10
N GLY A 105 -3.88 -3.70 5.54
CA GLY A 105 -4.40 -4.80 4.74
C GLY A 105 -5.30 -5.72 5.55
N LEU A 106 -4.85 -6.15 6.73
CA LEU A 106 -5.60 -7.07 7.58
C LEU A 106 -6.92 -6.45 8.07
N THR A 107 -6.88 -5.24 8.63
CA THR A 107 -8.10 -4.60 9.16
C THR A 107 -9.11 -4.31 8.05
N GLY A 108 -8.66 -3.90 6.85
CA GLY A 108 -9.54 -3.69 5.71
C GLY A 108 -10.25 -4.97 5.26
N MET A 109 -9.50 -6.08 5.12
CA MET A 109 -10.09 -7.38 4.76
C MET A 109 -11.01 -7.92 5.83
N LEU A 110 -10.63 -7.86 7.11
CA LEU A 110 -11.46 -8.31 8.22
C LEU A 110 -12.75 -7.50 8.33
N THR A 111 -12.70 -6.18 8.14
CA THR A 111 -13.90 -5.33 8.10
C THR A 111 -14.86 -5.78 7.00
N GLN A 112 -14.34 -6.10 5.81
CA GLN A 112 -15.17 -6.59 4.73
C GLN A 112 -15.77 -7.96 5.02
N MET A 113 -14.98 -8.90 5.56
CA MET A 113 -15.44 -10.26 5.89
C MET A 113 -16.52 -10.24 6.99
N THR A 114 -16.30 -9.49 8.07
CA THR A 114 -17.28 -9.38 9.18
C THR A 114 -18.57 -8.69 8.73
N ARG A 115 -18.48 -7.73 7.82
CA ARG A 115 -19.67 -7.12 7.21
C ARG A 115 -20.47 -8.11 6.36
N LEU A 116 -19.78 -8.94 5.57
CA LEU A 116 -20.44 -9.98 4.76
C LEU A 116 -21.07 -11.06 5.61
N ALA A 117 -20.47 -11.37 6.76
CA ALA A 117 -21.00 -12.32 7.73
C ALA A 117 -22.17 -11.76 8.57
N GLY A 118 -22.52 -10.48 8.40
CA GLY A 118 -23.63 -9.85 9.13
C GLY A 118 -23.31 -9.37 10.54
N PHE A 119 -22.03 -9.41 10.97
CA PHE A 119 -21.58 -8.96 12.29
C PHE A 119 -21.35 -7.44 12.31
N ALA A 120 -22.44 -6.66 12.31
CA ALA A 120 -22.35 -5.20 12.18
C ALA A 120 -21.47 -4.55 13.26
N GLY A 121 -21.66 -4.91 14.55
CA GLY A 121 -20.89 -4.30 15.65
C GLY A 121 -19.39 -4.52 15.52
N VAL A 122 -18.95 -5.75 15.18
CA VAL A 122 -17.54 -6.07 14.96
C VAL A 122 -17.00 -5.34 13.72
N SER A 123 -17.79 -5.27 12.66
CA SER A 123 -17.40 -4.58 11.43
C SER A 123 -17.15 -3.08 11.65
N TYR A 124 -17.98 -2.40 12.43
CA TYR A 124 -17.78 -0.98 12.76
C TYR A 124 -16.54 -0.76 13.61
N THR A 125 -16.27 -1.63 14.58
CA THR A 125 -15.06 -1.55 15.41
C THR A 125 -13.80 -1.75 14.57
N LEU A 126 -13.79 -2.77 13.69
CA LEU A 126 -12.67 -3.02 12.80
C LEU A 126 -12.46 -1.88 11.81
N TYR A 127 -13.54 -1.30 11.29
CA TYR A 127 -13.48 -0.13 10.42
C TYR A 127 -12.85 1.07 11.12
N PHE A 128 -13.22 1.32 12.37
CA PHE A 128 -12.61 2.40 13.17
C PHE A 128 -11.11 2.17 13.37
N ILE A 129 -10.70 0.95 13.70
CA ILE A 129 -9.27 0.59 13.80
C ILE A 129 -8.56 0.80 12.46
N HIS A 130 -9.20 0.40 11.36
CA HIS A 130 -8.66 0.62 10.01
C HIS A 130 -8.42 2.11 9.71
N LEU A 131 -9.35 2.99 10.10
CA LEU A 131 -9.17 4.43 9.97
C LEU A 131 -7.99 4.97 10.78
N ILE A 132 -7.73 4.42 11.97
CA ILE A 132 -6.54 4.77 12.77
C ILE A 132 -5.26 4.39 12.03
N PHE A 133 -5.20 3.22 11.39
CA PHE A 133 -4.07 2.82 10.56
C PHE A 133 -3.88 3.74 9.34
N ILE A 134 -4.97 4.13 8.68
CA ILE A 134 -4.93 5.10 7.56
C ILE A 134 -4.38 6.44 8.05
N TRP A 135 -4.91 6.95 9.15
CA TRP A 135 -4.42 8.20 9.74
C TRP A 135 -2.94 8.10 10.11
N GLY A 136 -2.52 7.00 10.75
CA GLY A 136 -1.14 6.73 11.10
C GLY A 136 -0.23 6.71 9.86
N LEU A 137 -0.67 6.10 8.77
CA LEU A 137 0.08 6.09 7.51
C LEU A 137 0.31 7.52 7.00
N PHE A 138 -0.73 8.34 6.91
CA PHE A 138 -0.61 9.73 6.43
C PHE A 138 0.22 10.60 7.36
N ALA A 139 0.02 10.49 8.67
CA ALA A 139 0.78 11.25 9.66
C ALA A 139 2.29 10.92 9.64
N TYR A 140 2.63 9.65 9.40
CA TYR A 140 4.02 9.20 9.39
C TYR A 140 4.70 9.29 8.02
N THR A 141 3.95 9.36 6.92
CA THR A 141 4.50 9.44 5.56
C THR A 141 5.62 10.48 5.40
N PRO A 142 5.51 11.72 5.89
CA PRO A 142 6.57 12.72 5.74
C PRO A 142 7.87 12.35 6.45
N PHE A 143 7.80 11.52 7.49
CA PHE A 143 8.94 11.12 8.33
C PHE A 143 9.55 9.77 7.92
N THR A 144 9.02 9.13 6.87
CA THR A 144 9.45 7.81 6.40
C THR A 144 10.23 7.89 5.09
N LYS A 145 10.73 6.74 4.64
CA LYS A 145 11.37 6.59 3.32
C LYS A 145 10.43 6.89 2.14
N LEU A 146 9.11 6.97 2.35
CA LEU A 146 8.16 7.40 1.33
C LEU A 146 8.37 8.88 0.94
N ALA A 147 8.76 9.74 1.86
CA ALA A 147 9.14 11.12 1.55
C ALA A 147 10.33 11.16 0.58
N HIS A 148 11.35 10.31 0.79
CA HIS A 148 12.48 10.20 -0.12
C HIS A 148 12.09 9.77 -1.54
N LEU A 149 11.06 8.91 -1.67
CA LEU A 149 10.54 8.52 -2.99
C LEU A 149 10.00 9.75 -3.73
N VAL A 150 9.22 10.60 -3.05
CA VAL A 150 8.66 11.83 -3.63
C VAL A 150 9.78 12.79 -4.02
N TYR A 151 10.71 13.08 -3.12
CA TYR A 151 11.83 13.98 -3.40
C TYR A 151 12.71 13.46 -4.54
N ARG A 152 13.00 12.17 -4.58
CA ARG A 152 13.78 11.56 -5.65
C ARG A 152 13.07 11.63 -6.99
N THR A 153 11.76 11.41 -7.01
CA THR A 153 10.95 11.52 -8.24
C THR A 153 10.97 12.94 -8.78
N VAL A 154 10.75 13.94 -7.92
CA VAL A 154 10.81 15.36 -8.29
C VAL A 154 12.21 15.73 -8.78
N ALA A 155 13.26 15.31 -8.08
CA ALA A 155 14.65 15.58 -8.47
C ALA A 155 15.00 14.96 -9.83
N MET A 156 14.58 13.72 -10.10
CA MET A 156 14.80 13.05 -11.39
C MET A 156 14.04 13.77 -12.53
N THR A 157 12.79 14.15 -12.26
CA THR A 157 11.98 14.91 -13.24
C THR A 157 12.61 16.26 -13.55
N TYR A 158 13.09 16.97 -12.53
CA TYR A 158 13.78 18.24 -12.71
C TYR A 158 15.12 18.08 -13.45
N ALA A 159 15.91 17.04 -13.11
CA ALA A 159 17.18 16.79 -13.78
C ALA A 159 17.00 16.50 -15.29
N GLU A 160 15.94 15.79 -15.66
CA GLU A 160 15.61 15.52 -17.06
C GLU A 160 15.07 16.76 -17.75
N TYR A 161 14.20 17.54 -17.09
CA TYR A 161 13.72 18.82 -17.62
C TYR A 161 14.85 19.82 -17.86
N ALA A 162 15.82 19.89 -16.96
CA ALA A 162 16.98 20.78 -17.06
C ALA A 162 18.08 20.25 -17.99
N ASN A 163 17.87 19.14 -18.73
CA ASN A 163 18.88 18.48 -19.60
C ASN A 163 20.24 18.24 -18.89
N ARG A 164 20.24 18.08 -17.60
CA ARG A 164 21.43 17.72 -16.83
C ARG A 164 21.59 16.21 -16.87
N LYS A 165 22.48 15.75 -17.77
CA LYS A 165 22.94 14.36 -17.81
C LYS A 165 23.86 14.05 -16.64
#